data_a017986b24330568ca148195af21d8d9
#
_entry.id   a017986b24330568ca148195af21d8d9
#
_cell.length_a   1.000
_cell.length_b   1.000
_cell.length_c   1.000
_cell.angle_alpha   90.00
_cell.angle_beta   90.00
_cell.angle_gamma   90.00
#
_symmetry.space_group_name_H-M   'P 1'
#
loop_
_entity.id
_entity.type
_entity.pdbx_description
1 polymer ?
#
loop_
_entity_poly.entity_id
_entity_poly.type
_entity_poly.pdbx_seq_one_letter_code
_entity_poly.pdbx_strand_id
1 'polypeptide(L)'
;MTPDAEEVKKEGEQAPPKKKMVKKPKAEVKVEAPKEAVKAEVEKPRPAPAAPKKKTSKARDIGVDVTPPSKTCDDINCPFHGVLSVRGIMMDCIVVSDKMERSAVVERTRLRFVPKFERYEKMTSKYSVHNPPCISAKKGDKVKIMECRPISKTKAFVIIENKGGSHE
;
A
#
# COMPACT_ATOMS: atom_id res chain seq x y z
N MET A 1 -36.10 10.86 59.10
CA MET A 1 -35.08 11.90 59.32
C MET A 1 -34.10 11.83 58.12
N THR A 2 -34.32 12.68 57.17
CA THR A 2 -33.34 13.06 56.13
C THR A 2 -32.60 14.27 56.65
N PRO A 3 -31.33 14.45 56.31
CA PRO A 3 -30.86 15.51 55.41
C PRO A 3 -29.73 14.98 54.50
N ASP A 4 -29.16 15.63 53.53
CA ASP A 4 -29.32 16.88 52.83
C ASP A 4 -28.60 16.72 51.48
N ALA A 5 -29.13 17.39 50.50
CA ALA A 5 -28.55 17.50 49.19
C ALA A 5 -27.30 18.40 49.22
N GLU A 6 -26.16 17.98 48.66
CA GLU A 6 -25.04 18.87 48.33
C GLU A 6 -24.78 18.91 46.83
N GLU A 7 -25.00 20.07 46.33
CA GLU A 7 -24.88 20.63 45.01
C GLU A 7 -23.38 20.69 44.59
N VAL A 8 -22.94 19.89 43.64
CA VAL A 8 -21.58 20.04 43.05
C VAL A 8 -21.69 20.77 41.73
N LYS A 9 -21.15 21.97 41.75
CA LYS A 9 -21.02 22.98 40.69
C LYS A 9 -20.32 22.39 39.44
N LYS A 10 -20.95 22.70 38.31
CA LYS A 10 -20.35 22.57 36.97
C LYS A 10 -19.24 23.61 36.79
N GLU A 11 -18.03 23.21 36.64
CA GLU A 11 -16.93 24.03 36.12
C GLU A 11 -16.62 23.66 34.65
N GLY A 12 -16.72 24.61 33.90
CA GLY A 12 -16.38 25.12 32.59
C GLY A 12 -15.39 24.31 31.74
N GLU A 13 -15.95 23.75 30.69
CA GLU A 13 -15.24 23.22 29.53
C GLU A 13 -14.66 24.38 28.70
N GLN A 14 -13.35 24.59 28.78
CA GLN A 14 -12.63 25.56 27.93
C GLN A 14 -12.20 24.92 26.64
N ALA A 15 -12.80 25.38 25.54
CA ALA A 15 -12.41 25.02 24.17
C ALA A 15 -11.01 25.60 23.80
N PRO A 16 -10.16 24.88 23.04
CA PRO A 16 -8.85 25.37 22.63
C PRO A 16 -8.94 26.45 21.54
N PRO A 17 -8.00 27.42 21.50
CA PRO A 17 -8.08 28.58 20.62
C PRO A 17 -7.78 28.21 19.15
N LYS A 18 -8.63 28.71 18.26
CA LYS A 18 -8.52 28.61 16.81
C LYS A 18 -7.30 29.42 16.33
N LYS A 19 -6.31 28.73 15.71
CA LYS A 19 -5.17 29.38 15.04
C LYS A 19 -5.65 30.16 13.82
N LYS A 20 -5.37 31.45 13.80
CA LYS A 20 -5.65 32.37 12.68
C LYS A 20 -4.72 32.03 11.49
N MET A 21 -5.31 31.78 10.33
CA MET A 21 -4.59 31.68 9.05
C MET A 21 -4.08 33.06 8.65
N VAL A 22 -2.76 33.19 8.54
CA VAL A 22 -2.11 34.36 7.96
C VAL A 22 -2.14 34.23 6.44
N LYS A 23 -2.87 35.16 5.78
CA LYS A 23 -2.89 35.30 4.32
C LYS A 23 -1.59 35.98 3.89
N LYS A 24 -0.81 35.33 3.00
CA LYS A 24 0.33 35.95 2.30
C LYS A 24 -0.19 36.86 1.16
N PRO A 25 0.38 38.03 0.96
CA PRO A 25 0.01 38.92 -0.14
C PRO A 25 0.59 38.41 -1.47
N LYS A 26 -0.24 38.51 -2.51
CA LYS A 26 0.06 38.23 -3.91
C LYS A 26 0.82 39.42 -4.47
N ALA A 27 2.07 39.25 -4.85
CA ALA A 27 2.83 40.23 -5.60
C ALA A 27 2.75 39.87 -7.10
N GLU A 28 2.05 40.70 -7.85
CA GLU A 28 2.12 40.73 -9.31
C GLU A 28 3.42 41.42 -9.72
N VAL A 29 4.27 40.72 -10.46
CA VAL A 29 5.34 41.35 -11.23
C VAL A 29 5.10 41.08 -12.69
N LYS A 30 4.74 42.16 -13.36
CA LYS A 30 4.59 42.31 -14.79
C LYS A 30 5.98 42.61 -15.34
N VAL A 31 6.55 41.76 -16.17
CA VAL A 31 7.74 42.09 -16.94
C VAL A 31 7.49 41.73 -18.40
N GLU A 32 7.67 42.76 -19.22
CA GLU A 32 7.56 42.76 -20.66
C GLU A 32 8.62 41.87 -21.33
N ALA A 33 8.25 41.36 -22.51
CA ALA A 33 9.14 40.66 -23.42
C ALA A 33 10.10 41.62 -24.16
N PRO A 34 11.28 41.14 -24.55
CA PRO A 34 11.81 41.45 -25.86
C PRO A 34 11.96 40.21 -26.74
N LYS A 35 11.51 40.40 -27.97
CA LYS A 35 11.73 39.52 -29.12
C LYS A 35 13.21 39.57 -29.50
N GLU A 36 13.88 38.43 -29.59
CA GLU A 36 15.01 38.28 -30.48
C GLU A 36 15.05 36.87 -31.06
N ALA A 37 15.17 36.83 -32.38
CA ALA A 37 15.18 35.62 -33.19
C ALA A 37 16.55 34.93 -33.11
N VAL A 38 16.55 33.64 -32.77
CA VAL A 38 17.71 32.80 -33.02
C VAL A 38 17.27 31.48 -33.64
N LYS A 39 17.71 31.32 -34.86
CA LYS A 39 17.94 30.15 -35.73
C LYS A 39 17.47 28.79 -35.27
N ALA A 40 16.65 28.19 -36.12
CA ALA A 40 16.33 26.77 -36.16
C ALA A 40 17.60 25.92 -36.28
N GLU A 41 17.86 25.13 -35.20
CA GLU A 41 18.76 24.00 -35.25
C GLU A 41 17.91 22.72 -35.32
N VAL A 42 18.11 21.98 -36.39
CA VAL A 42 17.39 20.75 -36.76
C VAL A 42 17.69 19.68 -35.68
N GLU A 43 16.80 19.54 -34.73
CA GLU A 43 16.84 18.48 -33.73
C GLU A 43 16.44 17.16 -34.40
N LYS A 44 17.40 16.23 -34.52
CA LYS A 44 17.18 14.88 -35.01
C LYS A 44 16.11 14.19 -34.16
N PRO A 45 15.12 13.52 -34.76
CA PRO A 45 14.07 12.83 -34.01
C PRO A 45 14.72 11.75 -33.13
N ARG A 46 14.53 11.87 -31.82
CA ARG A 46 14.85 10.81 -30.86
C ARG A 46 14.06 9.55 -31.24
N PRO A 47 14.66 8.37 -31.27
CA PRO A 47 13.92 7.15 -31.56
C PRO A 47 12.83 6.97 -30.49
N ALA A 48 11.60 6.77 -30.95
CA ALA A 48 10.46 6.49 -30.10
C ALA A 48 10.79 5.31 -29.16
N PRO A 49 10.35 5.34 -27.87
CA PRO A 49 10.57 4.22 -26.99
C PRO A 49 9.93 2.97 -27.57
N ALA A 50 10.76 1.95 -27.79
CA ALA A 50 10.33 0.68 -28.36
C ALA A 50 9.12 0.14 -27.58
N ALA A 51 8.05 -0.19 -28.30
CA ALA A 51 6.87 -0.82 -27.72
C ALA A 51 7.27 -2.03 -26.85
N PRO A 52 6.64 -2.23 -25.69
CA PRO A 52 6.99 -3.33 -24.79
C PRO A 52 6.80 -4.64 -25.53
N LYS A 53 7.91 -5.36 -25.79
CA LYS A 53 7.88 -6.68 -26.39
C LYS A 53 6.98 -7.57 -25.53
N LYS A 54 5.88 -8.08 -26.09
CA LYS A 54 4.98 -9.05 -25.45
C LYS A 54 5.81 -10.26 -25.06
N LYS A 55 6.17 -10.37 -23.78
CA LYS A 55 6.90 -11.50 -23.24
C LYS A 55 5.92 -12.66 -23.15
N THR A 56 6.15 -13.71 -23.93
CA THR A 56 5.46 -14.99 -23.79
C THR A 56 5.77 -15.54 -22.40
N SER A 57 4.73 -15.59 -21.56
CA SER A 57 4.85 -15.63 -20.13
C SER A 57 4.90 -17.06 -19.60
N LYS A 58 6.09 -17.62 -19.58
CA LYS A 58 6.39 -18.70 -18.64
C LYS A 58 6.63 -18.05 -17.28
N ALA A 59 5.89 -18.47 -16.23
CA ALA A 59 6.08 -17.95 -14.88
C ALA A 59 7.56 -18.14 -14.47
N ARG A 60 8.18 -17.09 -13.94
CA ARG A 60 9.58 -17.13 -13.47
C ARG A 60 9.60 -17.86 -12.12
N ASP A 61 10.61 -18.70 -11.92
CA ASP A 61 10.91 -19.22 -10.60
C ASP A 61 11.42 -18.09 -9.70
N ILE A 62 10.82 -17.94 -8.54
CA ILE A 62 11.13 -16.92 -7.53
C ILE A 62 12.03 -17.46 -6.41
N GLY A 63 12.45 -18.75 -6.49
CA GLY A 63 13.30 -19.40 -5.48
C GLY A 63 12.59 -19.72 -4.17
N VAL A 64 11.26 -19.87 -4.19
CA VAL A 64 10.41 -20.21 -3.05
C VAL A 64 9.44 -21.30 -3.49
N ASP A 65 9.22 -22.29 -2.62
CA ASP A 65 8.30 -23.40 -2.86
C ASP A 65 6.84 -22.91 -2.77
N VAL A 66 6.34 -22.36 -3.88
CA VAL A 66 4.95 -21.88 -4.02
C VAL A 66 4.41 -22.30 -5.37
N THR A 67 3.11 -22.55 -5.41
CA THR A 67 2.44 -22.90 -6.66
C THR A 67 2.39 -21.69 -7.60
N PRO A 68 3.01 -21.76 -8.80
CA PRO A 68 2.96 -20.66 -9.74
C PRO A 68 1.54 -20.42 -10.24
N PRO A 69 1.13 -19.16 -10.48
CA PRO A 69 -0.22 -18.87 -10.99
C PRO A 69 -0.37 -19.39 -12.43
N SER A 70 -1.54 -19.97 -12.73
CA SER A 70 -1.89 -20.44 -14.09
C SER A 70 -2.18 -19.29 -15.06
N LYS A 71 -2.57 -18.12 -14.53
CA LYS A 71 -2.87 -16.90 -15.32
C LYS A 71 -1.64 -16.08 -15.53
N THR A 72 -1.51 -15.48 -16.69
CA THR A 72 -0.42 -14.55 -17.04
C THR A 72 -0.87 -13.11 -16.82
N CYS A 73 0.07 -12.19 -16.53
CA CYS A 73 -0.22 -10.78 -16.36
C CYS A 73 0.91 -9.90 -16.93
N ASP A 74 0.58 -8.66 -17.28
CA ASP A 74 1.54 -7.66 -17.79
C ASP A 74 1.99 -6.68 -16.69
N ASP A 75 1.88 -7.08 -15.43
CA ASP A 75 2.23 -6.21 -14.31
C ASP A 75 3.75 -6.24 -14.04
N ILE A 76 4.37 -5.06 -14.07
CA ILE A 76 5.82 -4.89 -13.80
C ILE A 76 6.18 -5.31 -12.37
N ASN A 77 5.25 -5.11 -11.42
CA ASN A 77 5.44 -5.46 -10.02
C ASN A 77 4.96 -6.88 -9.67
N CYS A 78 4.71 -7.72 -10.67
CA CYS A 78 4.44 -9.14 -10.44
C CYS A 78 5.75 -9.90 -10.19
N PRO A 79 5.84 -10.75 -9.17
CA PRO A 79 7.04 -11.56 -8.92
C PRO A 79 7.25 -12.65 -9.97
N PHE A 80 6.18 -13.18 -10.58
CA PHE A 80 6.21 -14.28 -11.55
C PHE A 80 6.42 -13.82 -13.01
N HIS A 81 5.75 -12.73 -13.41
CA HIS A 81 5.74 -12.26 -14.80
C HIS A 81 6.46 -10.93 -15.00
N GLY A 82 6.70 -10.20 -13.92
CA GLY A 82 7.38 -8.90 -13.92
C GLY A 82 8.85 -8.96 -13.55
N VAL A 83 9.34 -7.82 -13.07
CA VAL A 83 10.76 -7.60 -12.70
C VAL A 83 10.94 -7.58 -11.18
N LEU A 84 9.86 -7.72 -10.39
CA LEU A 84 9.94 -7.63 -8.94
C LEU A 84 10.69 -8.84 -8.38
N SER A 85 11.75 -8.57 -7.65
CA SER A 85 12.46 -9.56 -6.84
C SER A 85 11.85 -9.62 -5.45
N VAL A 86 11.62 -10.81 -4.94
CA VAL A 86 11.10 -11.05 -3.58
C VAL A 86 12.18 -11.71 -2.76
N ARG A 87 12.31 -11.28 -1.50
CA ARG A 87 13.22 -11.88 -0.52
C ARG A 87 12.81 -11.44 0.89
N GLY A 88 13.24 -12.15 1.89
CA GLY A 88 12.99 -11.80 3.28
C GLY A 88 11.85 -12.61 3.87
N ILE A 89 11.02 -12.00 4.70
CA ILE A 89 10.03 -12.68 5.51
C ILE A 89 8.82 -13.10 4.69
N MET A 90 8.44 -14.37 4.80
CA MET A 90 7.19 -14.91 4.28
C MET A 90 6.17 -15.01 5.42
N MET A 91 4.92 -14.67 5.16
CA MET A 91 3.87 -14.67 6.17
C MET A 91 2.56 -15.18 5.58
N ASP A 92 1.82 -15.96 6.38
CA ASP A 92 0.43 -16.31 6.08
C ASP A 92 -0.50 -15.25 6.66
N CYS A 93 -1.44 -14.78 5.82
CA CYS A 93 -2.35 -13.68 6.14
C CYS A 93 -3.74 -13.96 5.56
N ILE A 94 -4.72 -13.18 6.01
CA ILE A 94 -6.09 -13.21 5.47
C ILE A 94 -6.39 -11.87 4.82
N VAL A 95 -7.00 -11.87 3.63
CA VAL A 95 -7.40 -10.64 2.93
C VAL A 95 -8.62 -10.05 3.60
N VAL A 96 -8.51 -8.82 4.08
CA VAL A 96 -9.60 -8.06 4.70
C VAL A 96 -10.35 -7.21 3.67
N SER A 97 -9.62 -6.66 2.69
CA SER A 97 -10.20 -5.79 1.67
C SER A 97 -9.40 -5.87 0.37
N ASP A 98 -10.12 -5.98 -0.73
CA ASP A 98 -9.63 -6.03 -2.12
C ASP A 98 -10.11 -4.83 -2.97
N LYS A 99 -10.72 -3.80 -2.34
CA LYS A 99 -11.33 -2.66 -3.04
C LYS A 99 -10.34 -1.79 -3.83
N MET A 100 -9.07 -1.86 -3.52
CA MET A 100 -8.02 -1.06 -4.17
C MET A 100 -7.54 -1.76 -5.44
N GLU A 101 -7.36 -1.00 -6.51
CA GLU A 101 -6.79 -1.53 -7.74
C GLU A 101 -5.36 -2.05 -7.52
N ARG A 102 -5.09 -3.29 -7.95
CA ARG A 102 -3.81 -4.00 -7.82
C ARG A 102 -3.23 -3.99 -6.40
N SER A 103 -4.10 -3.86 -5.39
CA SER A 103 -3.66 -3.79 -4.01
C SER A 103 -4.71 -4.40 -3.09
N ALA A 104 -4.28 -5.03 -2.02
CA ALA A 104 -5.15 -5.59 -1.01
C ALA A 104 -4.68 -5.19 0.39
N VAL A 105 -5.60 -5.16 1.33
CA VAL A 105 -5.27 -5.05 2.75
C VAL A 105 -5.39 -6.45 3.35
N VAL A 106 -4.29 -6.91 3.92
CA VAL A 106 -4.24 -8.22 4.59
C VAL A 106 -4.04 -8.04 6.09
N GLU A 107 -4.50 -9.03 6.83
CA GLU A 107 -4.41 -9.08 8.28
C GLU A 107 -3.63 -10.31 8.69
N ARG A 108 -2.63 -10.10 9.57
CA ARG A 108 -1.87 -11.15 10.21
C ARG A 108 -2.20 -11.19 11.69
N THR A 109 -2.62 -12.34 12.18
CA THR A 109 -2.79 -12.61 13.60
C THR A 109 -1.56 -13.33 14.12
N ARG A 110 -1.03 -12.86 15.26
CA ARG A 110 0.08 -13.51 15.99
C ARG A 110 -0.22 -13.55 17.47
N LEU A 111 0.37 -14.51 18.15
CA LEU A 111 0.33 -14.62 19.62
C LEU A 111 1.59 -13.97 20.20
N ARG A 112 1.42 -13.13 21.20
CA ARG A 112 2.51 -12.52 21.98
C ARG A 112 2.38 -12.99 23.43
N PHE A 113 3.44 -13.53 23.98
CA PHE A 113 3.49 -13.85 25.39
C PHE A 113 3.67 -12.59 26.23
N VAL A 114 2.83 -12.42 27.26
CA VAL A 114 2.90 -11.31 28.21
C VAL A 114 3.39 -11.86 29.57
N PRO A 115 4.67 -11.65 29.95
CA PRO A 115 5.25 -12.27 31.13
C PRO A 115 4.53 -11.90 32.42
N LYS A 116 4.05 -10.68 32.55
CA LYS A 116 3.36 -10.19 33.74
C LYS A 116 2.10 -11.02 34.12
N PHE A 117 1.42 -11.56 33.11
CA PHE A 117 0.17 -12.30 33.28
C PHE A 117 0.28 -13.78 32.95
N GLU A 118 1.48 -14.22 32.52
CA GLU A 118 1.76 -15.60 32.09
C GLU A 118 0.76 -16.12 31.03
N ARG A 119 0.29 -15.22 30.16
CA ARG A 119 -0.71 -15.52 29.13
C ARG A 119 -0.29 -15.01 27.76
N TYR A 120 -0.90 -15.60 26.74
CA TYR A 120 -0.72 -15.17 25.36
C TYR A 120 -1.81 -14.15 25.00
N GLU A 121 -1.35 -13.03 24.44
CA GLU A 121 -2.19 -12.00 23.83
C GLU A 121 -2.28 -12.22 22.32
N LYS A 122 -3.48 -12.12 21.77
CA LYS A 122 -3.72 -12.18 20.32
C LYS A 122 -3.55 -10.77 19.75
N MET A 123 -2.49 -10.60 18.95
CA MET A 123 -2.22 -9.33 18.27
C MET A 123 -2.52 -9.45 16.78
N THR A 124 -3.17 -8.43 16.24
CA THR A 124 -3.53 -8.31 14.84
C THR A 124 -2.78 -7.15 14.20
N SER A 125 -2.15 -7.40 13.06
CA SER A 125 -1.46 -6.36 12.29
C SER A 125 -1.99 -6.33 10.87
N LYS A 126 -2.26 -5.13 10.32
CA LYS A 126 -2.73 -4.93 8.95
C LYS A 126 -1.60 -4.44 8.07
N TYR A 127 -1.49 -5.01 6.87
CA TYR A 127 -0.50 -4.65 5.87
C TYR A 127 -1.18 -4.34 4.55
N SER A 128 -0.70 -3.29 3.87
CA SER A 128 -1.07 -3.02 2.47
C SER A 128 -0.11 -3.78 1.57
N VAL A 129 -0.64 -4.66 0.72
CA VAL A 129 0.14 -5.54 -0.14
C VAL A 129 -0.20 -5.32 -1.61
N HIS A 130 0.74 -5.62 -2.49
CA HIS A 130 0.48 -5.67 -3.92
C HIS A 130 -0.22 -6.97 -4.28
N ASN A 131 -1.34 -6.87 -5.00
CA ASN A 131 -2.14 -8.01 -5.48
C ASN A 131 -1.99 -8.11 -7.01
N PRO A 132 -1.14 -9.01 -7.53
CA PRO A 132 -0.96 -9.16 -8.97
C PRO A 132 -2.23 -9.68 -9.64
N PRO A 133 -2.57 -9.25 -10.86
CA PRO A 133 -3.77 -9.70 -11.58
C PRO A 133 -3.78 -11.22 -11.86
N CYS A 134 -2.64 -11.88 -11.90
CA CYS A 134 -2.53 -13.33 -12.09
C CYS A 134 -3.02 -14.14 -10.88
N ILE A 135 -2.95 -13.56 -9.66
CA ILE A 135 -3.40 -14.20 -8.42
C ILE A 135 -4.81 -13.74 -8.05
N SER A 136 -5.10 -12.43 -8.21
CA SER A 136 -6.42 -11.81 -7.99
C SER A 136 -7.10 -12.27 -6.70
N ALA A 137 -6.37 -12.18 -5.57
CA ALA A 137 -6.89 -12.57 -4.27
C ALA A 137 -8.06 -11.67 -3.87
N LYS A 138 -9.12 -12.25 -3.32
CA LYS A 138 -10.35 -11.59 -2.89
C LYS A 138 -10.45 -11.50 -1.38
N LYS A 139 -11.41 -10.70 -0.90
CA LYS A 139 -11.71 -10.61 0.53
C LYS A 139 -12.05 -12.00 1.10
N GLY A 140 -11.44 -12.37 2.23
CA GLY A 140 -11.63 -13.66 2.90
C GLY A 140 -10.59 -14.72 2.53
N ASP A 141 -9.84 -14.54 1.45
CA ASP A 141 -8.84 -15.52 1.02
C ASP A 141 -7.65 -15.59 1.99
N LYS A 142 -7.17 -16.80 2.24
CA LYS A 142 -5.90 -17.04 2.93
C LYS A 142 -4.78 -16.95 1.92
N VAL A 143 -3.85 -16.02 2.15
CA VAL A 143 -2.76 -15.73 1.20
C VAL A 143 -1.40 -15.81 1.88
N LYS A 144 -0.40 -16.23 1.12
CA LYS A 144 0.99 -16.04 1.50
C LYS A 144 1.51 -14.74 0.90
N ILE A 145 2.11 -13.91 1.73
CA ILE A 145 2.77 -12.68 1.31
C ILE A 145 4.27 -12.78 1.57
N MET A 146 5.05 -12.09 0.73
CA MET A 146 6.49 -12.01 0.90
C MET A 146 6.97 -10.58 0.78
N GLU A 147 8.05 -10.27 1.47
CA GLU A 147 8.69 -8.97 1.45
C GLU A 147 9.33 -8.68 0.10
N CYS A 148 9.24 -7.44 -0.33
CA CYS A 148 9.84 -6.96 -1.58
C CYS A 148 10.37 -5.53 -1.39
N ARG A 149 11.01 -4.99 -2.43
CA ARG A 149 11.36 -3.57 -2.43
C ARG A 149 10.10 -2.71 -2.24
N PRO A 150 10.20 -1.53 -1.61
CA PRO A 150 9.05 -0.63 -1.49
C PRO A 150 8.48 -0.29 -2.88
N ILE A 151 7.22 -0.64 -3.11
CA ILE A 151 6.48 -0.32 -4.33
C ILE A 151 5.81 1.05 -4.16
N SER A 152 5.36 1.36 -2.94
CA SER A 152 4.77 2.65 -2.57
C SER A 152 5.13 2.99 -1.12
N LYS A 153 4.68 4.15 -0.64
CA LYS A 153 4.90 4.58 0.75
C LYS A 153 4.48 3.52 1.79
N THR A 154 3.44 2.75 1.50
CA THR A 154 2.86 1.77 2.45
C THR A 154 2.99 0.32 2.00
N LYS A 155 3.39 0.06 0.74
CA LYS A 155 3.46 -1.28 0.16
C LYS A 155 4.90 -1.76 0.02
N ALA A 156 5.28 -2.70 0.87
CA ALA A 156 6.57 -3.39 0.86
C ALA A 156 6.40 -4.92 0.81
N PHE A 157 5.18 -5.39 0.57
CA PHE A 157 4.84 -6.81 0.46
C PHE A 157 4.05 -7.09 -0.81
N VAL A 158 4.18 -8.31 -1.33
CA VAL A 158 3.45 -8.81 -2.49
C VAL A 158 2.83 -10.17 -2.18
N ILE A 159 1.66 -10.44 -2.74
CA ILE A 159 1.01 -11.76 -2.64
C ILE A 159 1.72 -12.70 -3.61
N ILE A 160 2.17 -13.85 -3.11
CA ILE A 160 2.83 -14.90 -3.90
C ILE A 160 1.95 -16.12 -4.11
N GLU A 161 1.06 -16.43 -3.16
CA GLU A 161 0.17 -17.58 -3.28
C GLU A 161 -1.20 -17.27 -2.69
N ASN A 162 -2.24 -17.74 -3.35
CA ASN A 162 -3.60 -17.74 -2.82
C ASN A 162 -3.98 -19.19 -2.50
N LYS A 163 -4.15 -19.49 -1.21
CA LYS A 163 -4.58 -20.81 -0.72
C LYS A 163 -6.10 -21.00 -0.78
N GLY A 164 -6.81 -20.01 -1.29
CA GLY A 164 -8.26 -19.96 -1.28
C GLY A 164 -8.82 -19.53 0.08
N GLY A 165 -10.06 -19.06 0.10
CA GLY A 165 -10.83 -18.77 1.28
C GLY A 165 -11.85 -19.85 1.53
N SER A 166 -12.06 -20.25 2.78
CA SER A 166 -13.35 -20.78 3.21
C SER A 166 -14.29 -19.58 3.28
N HIS A 167 -15.09 -19.39 2.24
CA HIS A 167 -16.24 -18.50 2.30
C HIS A 167 -17.29 -19.18 3.18
N GLU A 168 -17.20 -18.98 4.50
CA GLU A 168 -18.31 -19.13 5.43
C GLU A 168 -19.04 -17.81 5.60
#